data_f52857f039e1d8fc0980db375665d663
#
_entry.id   f52857f039e1d8fc0980db375665d663
#
_cell.length_a   1.000
_cell.length_b   1.000
_cell.length_c   1.000
_cell.angle_alpha   90.00
_cell.angle_beta   90.00
_cell.angle_gamma   90.00
#
_symmetry.space_group_name_H-M   'P 1'
#
loop_
_entity.id
_entity.type
_entity.pdbx_description
1 polymer ?
#
loop_
_entity_poly.entity_id
_entity_poly.type
_entity_poly.pdbx_seq_one_letter_code
_entity_poly.pdbx_strand_id
1 'polypeptide(L)'
;MRRFLLAILPFLVLSLGFGNVHGQASTITFNYTGAMQTWTVPPCVFTINVIVAGAKGGGANGGSGARISAPLNVTPGQILNIYVGGMGTQGNASGGWNGGGTGFASTNGNVAYSSWGGGGSSDIRIGGTALANRVIVGGGGGGRSGGSSPVCGGAANCNNGAAGCNTYGQGGQGGTQVAGGAGGTPWAGTPPGGSPGTLGNGGQAGLWQTASGGGGGGGYYGGGGGGN
;
A
#
# COMPACT_ATOMS: atom_id res chain seq x y z
N MET A 1 22.34 88.28 -21.35
CA MET A 1 22.96 87.13 -20.76
C MET A 1 21.86 86.24 -20.19
N ARG A 2 21.49 85.14 -20.89
CA ARG A 2 20.49 84.14 -20.37
C ARG A 2 21.22 82.98 -19.72
N ARG A 3 21.01 82.80 -18.42
CA ARG A 3 21.56 81.69 -17.67
C ARG A 3 20.63 80.49 -17.81
N PHE A 4 21.10 79.39 -18.42
CA PHE A 4 20.43 78.09 -18.42
C PHE A 4 20.73 77.39 -17.13
N LEU A 5 19.68 77.08 -16.38
CA LEU A 5 19.78 76.25 -15.17
C LEU A 5 19.55 74.77 -15.59
N LEU A 6 20.59 73.95 -15.51
CA LEU A 6 20.50 72.51 -15.83
C LEU A 6 20.07 71.79 -14.55
N ALA A 7 18.83 71.33 -14.48
CA ALA A 7 18.33 70.52 -13.36
C ALA A 7 18.78 69.06 -13.58
N ILE A 8 19.68 68.58 -12.76
CA ILE A 8 20.07 67.18 -12.70
C ILE A 8 19.05 66.43 -11.82
N LEU A 9 18.24 65.57 -12.45
CA LEU A 9 17.30 64.69 -11.79
C LEU A 9 18.07 63.45 -11.24
N PRO A 10 18.03 63.15 -9.97
CA PRO A 10 18.69 61.94 -9.46
C PRO A 10 17.90 60.70 -9.85
N PHE A 11 18.51 59.82 -10.63
CA PHE A 11 17.95 58.52 -11.00
C PHE A 11 18.02 57.61 -9.79
N LEU A 12 16.89 57.38 -9.10
CA LEU A 12 16.77 56.42 -8.03
C LEU A 12 16.79 55.01 -8.60
N VAL A 13 17.94 54.33 -8.56
CA VAL A 13 18.07 52.91 -8.88
C VAL A 13 17.49 52.11 -7.74
N LEU A 14 16.25 51.64 -7.87
CA LEU A 14 15.65 50.70 -6.95
C LEU A 14 16.27 49.32 -7.23
N SER A 15 17.29 48.91 -6.46
CA SER A 15 17.85 47.60 -6.51
C SER A 15 16.83 46.62 -5.86
N LEU A 16 16.06 45.92 -6.70
CA LEU A 16 15.29 44.73 -6.24
C LEU A 16 16.28 43.66 -5.81
N GLY A 17 16.52 43.56 -4.55
CA GLY A 17 17.27 42.44 -3.96
C GLY A 17 16.49 41.14 -4.20
N PHE A 18 16.94 40.32 -5.13
CA PHE A 18 16.50 38.95 -5.23
C PHE A 18 17.02 38.18 -4.01
N GLY A 19 16.24 38.19 -2.92
CA GLY A 19 16.50 37.29 -1.80
C GLY A 19 16.44 35.85 -2.31
N ASN A 20 17.49 35.07 -2.08
CA ASN A 20 17.44 33.65 -2.33
C ASN A 20 16.37 33.05 -1.41
N VAL A 21 15.18 32.77 -1.96
CA VAL A 21 14.14 32.03 -1.26
C VAL A 21 14.60 30.57 -1.23
N HIS A 22 15.27 30.21 -0.15
CA HIS A 22 15.55 28.80 0.14
C HIS A 22 14.22 28.16 0.53
N GLY A 23 13.64 27.39 -0.39
CA GLY A 23 12.45 26.59 -0.10
C GLY A 23 12.77 25.61 1.04
N GLN A 24 12.15 25.79 2.19
CA GLN A 24 12.27 24.85 3.29
C GLN A 24 11.53 23.56 2.89
N ALA A 25 12.26 22.44 2.85
CA ALA A 25 11.65 21.14 2.60
C ALA A 25 10.72 20.79 3.79
N SER A 26 9.42 20.65 3.53
CA SER A 26 8.44 20.19 4.50
C SER A 26 8.06 18.74 4.23
N THR A 27 7.88 17.94 5.29
CA THR A 27 7.39 16.57 5.20
C THR A 27 5.97 16.49 5.72
N ILE A 28 5.08 15.88 4.94
CA ILE A 28 3.68 15.61 5.33
C ILE A 28 3.52 14.11 5.44
N THR A 29 2.96 13.65 6.56
CA THR A 29 2.70 12.23 6.80
C THR A 29 1.21 11.97 6.84
N PHE A 30 0.77 10.94 6.11
CA PHE A 30 -0.60 10.44 6.09
C PHE A 30 -0.64 9.10 6.82
N ASN A 31 -1.39 9.04 7.91
CA ASN A 31 -1.58 7.83 8.68
C ASN A 31 -2.86 7.10 8.24
N TYR A 32 -2.95 5.83 8.59
CA TYR A 32 -4.14 5.02 8.34
C TYR A 32 -5.38 5.61 9.04
N THR A 33 -6.45 5.80 8.28
CA THR A 33 -7.75 6.31 8.77
C THR A 33 -8.93 5.40 8.40
N GLY A 34 -8.69 4.37 7.58
CA GLY A 34 -9.75 3.54 7.00
C GLY A 34 -10.53 4.22 5.88
N ALA A 35 -10.06 5.39 5.41
CA ALA A 35 -10.69 6.16 4.35
C ALA A 35 -9.64 6.82 3.45
N MET A 36 -10.06 7.25 2.26
CA MET A 36 -9.27 8.08 1.36
C MET A 36 -9.02 9.45 2.00
N GLN A 37 -7.80 9.93 1.86
CA GLN A 37 -7.37 11.27 2.22
C GLN A 37 -6.98 12.04 0.97
N THR A 38 -7.01 13.36 1.00
CA THR A 38 -6.62 14.20 -0.12
C THR A 38 -5.55 15.18 0.28
N TRP A 39 -4.70 15.53 -0.69
CA TRP A 39 -3.73 16.60 -0.53
C TRP A 39 -3.64 17.40 -1.83
N THR A 40 -3.67 18.74 -1.70
CA THR A 40 -3.51 19.64 -2.83
C THR A 40 -2.07 20.10 -2.92
N VAL A 41 -1.48 19.94 -4.09
CA VAL A 41 -0.10 20.37 -4.37
C VAL A 41 0.02 21.90 -4.21
N PRO A 42 0.95 22.39 -3.36
CA PRO A 42 1.13 23.83 -3.18
C PRO A 42 1.57 24.55 -4.47
N PRO A 43 1.40 25.89 -4.54
CA PRO A 43 1.94 26.69 -5.63
C PRO A 43 3.45 26.50 -5.77
N CYS A 44 3.94 26.52 -7.01
CA CYS A 44 5.36 26.39 -7.37
C CYS A 44 6.02 25.04 -7.01
N VAL A 45 5.24 24.01 -6.70
CA VAL A 45 5.73 22.64 -6.47
C VAL A 45 5.44 21.79 -7.71
N PHE A 46 6.48 21.28 -8.36
CA PHE A 46 6.38 20.49 -9.60
C PHE A 46 6.89 19.05 -9.41
N THR A 47 7.61 18.79 -8.34
CA THR A 47 8.11 17.44 -7.98
C THR A 47 8.07 17.27 -6.47
N ILE A 48 7.65 16.10 -6.01
CA ILE A 48 7.69 15.70 -4.61
C ILE A 48 8.39 14.35 -4.48
N ASN A 49 9.10 14.13 -3.37
CA ASN A 49 9.59 12.81 -3.03
C ASN A 49 8.55 12.11 -2.16
N VAL A 50 8.07 10.97 -2.60
CA VAL A 50 7.06 10.20 -1.88
C VAL A 50 7.65 8.91 -1.33
N ILE A 51 7.20 8.54 -0.14
CA ILE A 51 7.47 7.25 0.48
C ILE A 51 6.12 6.61 0.75
N VAL A 52 5.87 5.48 0.12
CA VAL A 52 4.62 4.72 0.24
C VAL A 52 4.93 3.39 0.90
N ALA A 53 4.26 3.09 2.02
CA ALA A 53 4.43 1.84 2.75
C ALA A 53 3.09 1.09 2.84
N GLY A 54 3.03 -0.11 2.28
CA GLY A 54 1.87 -0.99 2.43
C GLY A 54 1.77 -1.52 3.86
N ALA A 55 0.56 -1.94 4.25
CA ALA A 55 0.31 -2.46 5.58
C ALA A 55 0.92 -3.87 5.75
N LYS A 56 1.30 -4.18 6.99
CA LYS A 56 1.65 -5.55 7.38
C LYS A 56 0.39 -6.44 7.30
N GLY A 57 0.56 -7.70 6.91
CA GLY A 57 -0.47 -8.72 7.08
C GLY A 57 -0.79 -8.96 8.55
N GLY A 58 -2.00 -9.40 8.83
CA GLY A 58 -2.47 -9.66 10.19
C GLY A 58 -1.69 -10.75 10.89
N GLY A 59 -1.67 -10.67 12.22
CA GLY A 59 -0.97 -11.59 13.09
C GLY A 59 0.51 -11.29 13.31
N ALA A 60 1.10 -11.88 14.36
CA ALA A 60 2.50 -11.64 14.73
C ALA A 60 3.47 -11.98 13.58
N ASN A 61 3.22 -13.10 12.90
CA ASN A 61 4.01 -13.60 11.78
C ASN A 61 3.42 -13.22 10.41
N GLY A 62 2.52 -12.23 10.34
CA GLY A 62 2.05 -11.67 9.07
C GLY A 62 3.21 -11.05 8.28
N GLY A 63 3.16 -11.15 6.96
CA GLY A 63 4.19 -10.61 6.07
C GLY A 63 4.29 -9.09 6.15
N SER A 64 5.47 -8.55 5.97
CA SER A 64 5.69 -7.10 5.89
C SER A 64 5.13 -6.54 4.59
N GLY A 65 4.60 -5.32 4.63
CA GLY A 65 4.29 -4.55 3.45
C GLY A 65 5.55 -3.99 2.78
N ALA A 66 5.44 -3.72 1.48
CA ALA A 66 6.49 -3.06 0.71
C ALA A 66 6.61 -1.58 1.06
N ARG A 67 7.84 -1.07 1.07
CA ARG A 67 8.13 0.35 1.23
C ARG A 67 8.84 0.84 -0.03
N ILE A 68 8.22 1.78 -0.73
CA ILE A 68 8.71 2.33 -2.00
C ILE A 68 8.99 3.81 -1.80
N SER A 69 10.12 4.29 -2.32
CA SER A 69 10.47 5.70 -2.37
C SER A 69 10.74 6.09 -3.83
N ALA A 70 10.08 7.14 -4.29
CA ALA A 70 10.26 7.64 -5.65
C ALA A 70 9.95 9.14 -5.74
N PRO A 71 10.57 9.87 -6.69
CA PRO A 71 10.10 11.18 -7.09
C PRO A 71 8.78 11.04 -7.87
N LEU A 72 7.85 11.96 -7.64
CA LEU A 72 6.58 12.06 -8.35
C LEU A 72 6.46 13.46 -8.94
N ASN A 73 6.32 13.55 -10.26
CA ASN A 73 6.01 14.81 -10.92
C ASN A 73 4.55 15.17 -10.67
N VAL A 74 4.33 16.41 -10.30
CA VAL A 74 3.02 16.95 -9.93
C VAL A 74 2.83 18.33 -10.55
N THR A 75 1.59 18.83 -10.54
CA THR A 75 1.27 20.20 -10.99
C THR A 75 0.72 21.00 -9.80
N PRO A 76 1.12 22.29 -9.64
CA PRO A 76 0.51 23.16 -8.63
C PRO A 76 -1.02 23.14 -8.69
N GLY A 77 -1.69 22.99 -7.54
CA GLY A 77 -3.14 22.88 -7.45
C GLY A 77 -3.69 21.46 -7.74
N GLN A 78 -2.87 20.51 -8.18
CA GLN A 78 -3.29 19.14 -8.42
C GLN A 78 -3.71 18.45 -7.12
N ILE A 79 -4.83 17.71 -7.16
CA ILE A 79 -5.32 16.92 -6.03
C ILE A 79 -4.75 15.50 -6.14
N LEU A 80 -4.06 15.07 -5.10
CA LEU A 80 -3.62 13.69 -4.90
C LEU A 80 -4.60 12.97 -3.97
N ASN A 81 -5.15 11.85 -4.41
CA ASN A 81 -5.98 10.97 -3.60
C ASN A 81 -5.07 9.92 -2.95
N ILE A 82 -5.00 9.90 -1.63
CA ILE A 82 -4.05 9.14 -0.84
C ILE A 82 -4.79 8.02 -0.11
N TYR A 83 -4.37 6.80 -0.34
CA TYR A 83 -4.91 5.60 0.27
C TYR A 83 -3.82 4.97 1.14
N VAL A 84 -4.03 4.89 2.45
CA VAL A 84 -3.10 4.25 3.39
C VAL A 84 -3.67 2.91 3.80
N GLY A 85 -2.99 1.83 3.46
CA GLY A 85 -3.43 0.45 3.72
C GLY A 85 -3.65 0.16 5.20
N GLY A 86 -4.66 -0.65 5.50
CA GLY A 86 -4.93 -1.17 6.83
C GLY A 86 -4.34 -2.57 7.04
N MET A 87 -4.03 -2.93 8.27
CA MET A 87 -3.62 -4.29 8.63
C MET A 87 -4.84 -5.23 8.62
N GLY A 88 -4.66 -6.48 8.17
CA GLY A 88 -5.69 -7.51 8.22
C GLY A 88 -6.01 -7.93 9.66
N THR A 89 -7.26 -8.34 9.90
CA THR A 89 -7.74 -8.80 11.20
C THR A 89 -7.87 -10.32 11.24
N GLN A 90 -8.09 -10.90 12.43
CA GLN A 90 -8.26 -12.34 12.60
C GLN A 90 -9.69 -12.81 12.31
N GLY A 91 -9.83 -14.01 11.80
CA GLY A 91 -11.10 -14.66 11.55
C GLY A 91 -11.76 -14.21 10.23
N ASN A 92 -13.10 -14.34 10.14
CA ASN A 92 -13.88 -13.96 8.95
C ASN A 92 -13.94 -12.43 8.72
N ALA A 93 -13.13 -11.67 9.42
CA ALA A 93 -13.03 -10.25 9.19
C ALA A 93 -12.34 -9.98 7.85
N SER A 94 -12.73 -8.88 7.24
CA SER A 94 -12.13 -8.38 5.99
C SER A 94 -10.61 -8.34 6.10
N GLY A 95 -9.93 -8.57 5.01
CA GLY A 95 -8.53 -8.18 4.89
C GLY A 95 -8.34 -6.70 5.19
N GLY A 96 -7.11 -6.26 5.29
CA GLY A 96 -6.77 -4.86 5.53
C GLY A 96 -7.38 -3.93 4.47
N TRP A 97 -7.85 -2.78 4.92
CA TRP A 97 -8.44 -1.77 4.04
C TRP A 97 -7.52 -1.42 2.87
N ASN A 98 -8.09 -1.18 1.70
CA ASN A 98 -7.44 -0.98 0.41
C ASN A 98 -6.78 -2.27 -0.10
N GLY A 99 -7.54 -3.36 -0.11
CA GLY A 99 -7.30 -4.54 -0.93
C GLY A 99 -6.61 -5.73 -0.26
N GLY A 100 -6.53 -5.80 1.06
CA GLY A 100 -6.08 -7.03 1.73
C GLY A 100 -7.09 -8.19 1.55
N GLY A 101 -6.62 -9.39 1.30
CA GLY A 101 -7.44 -10.61 1.20
C GLY A 101 -7.95 -11.09 2.57
N THR A 102 -9.11 -11.72 2.57
CA THR A 102 -9.78 -12.17 3.80
C THR A 102 -9.09 -13.41 4.41
N GLY A 103 -8.97 -13.43 5.73
CA GLY A 103 -8.73 -14.65 6.51
C GLY A 103 -10.04 -15.34 6.85
N PHE A 104 -9.98 -16.51 7.50
CA PHE A 104 -11.16 -17.24 7.95
C PHE A 104 -11.14 -17.57 9.44
N ALA A 105 -12.35 -17.55 10.05
CA ALA A 105 -12.55 -18.11 11.37
C ALA A 105 -12.61 -19.63 11.29
N SER A 106 -11.99 -20.28 12.28
CA SER A 106 -12.11 -21.73 12.44
C SER A 106 -13.56 -22.14 12.68
N THR A 107 -14.01 -23.20 12.02
CA THR A 107 -15.38 -23.73 12.17
C THR A 107 -15.56 -24.59 13.43
N ASN A 108 -14.48 -24.99 14.09
CA ASN A 108 -14.53 -25.74 15.35
C ASN A 108 -14.59 -24.85 16.61
N GLY A 109 -14.70 -23.53 16.43
CA GLY A 109 -14.78 -22.56 17.55
C GLY A 109 -13.44 -22.25 18.23
N ASN A 110 -12.34 -22.90 17.85
CA ASN A 110 -11.02 -22.61 18.43
C ASN A 110 -10.35 -21.47 17.63
N VAL A 111 -10.25 -20.30 18.23
CA VAL A 111 -9.64 -19.10 17.63
C VAL A 111 -8.17 -19.28 17.22
N ALA A 112 -7.45 -20.23 17.81
CA ALA A 112 -6.06 -20.52 17.45
C ALA A 112 -5.93 -21.05 16.01
N TYR A 113 -6.98 -21.68 15.49
CA TYR A 113 -7.05 -22.16 14.10
C TYR A 113 -7.58 -21.13 13.10
N SER A 114 -8.05 -19.97 13.60
CA SER A 114 -8.47 -18.88 12.74
C SER A 114 -7.26 -18.18 12.13
N SER A 115 -7.33 -17.91 10.82
CA SER A 115 -6.27 -17.19 10.12
C SER A 115 -6.51 -15.68 10.14
N TRP A 116 -5.55 -14.96 9.63
CA TRP A 116 -5.55 -13.52 9.55
C TRP A 116 -5.67 -13.05 8.09
N GLY A 117 -6.31 -11.91 7.89
CA GLY A 117 -6.37 -11.26 6.59
C GLY A 117 -5.01 -10.68 6.18
N GLY A 118 -4.80 -10.52 4.89
CA GLY A 118 -3.65 -9.80 4.35
C GLY A 118 -3.74 -8.30 4.64
N GLY A 119 -2.62 -7.60 4.63
CA GLY A 119 -2.54 -6.16 4.70
C GLY A 119 -2.98 -5.49 3.40
N GLY A 120 -3.60 -4.32 3.48
CA GLY A 120 -3.94 -3.51 2.33
C GLY A 120 -2.72 -2.80 1.72
N SER A 121 -2.81 -2.45 0.46
CA SER A 121 -1.82 -1.60 -0.20
C SER A 121 -1.97 -0.14 0.22
N SER A 122 -0.88 0.62 0.18
CA SER A 122 -0.95 2.07 0.18
C SER A 122 -0.69 2.57 -1.23
N ASP A 123 -1.46 3.57 -1.69
CA ASP A 123 -1.27 4.11 -3.03
C ASP A 123 -1.64 5.60 -3.11
N ILE A 124 -1.11 6.24 -4.15
CA ILE A 124 -1.47 7.60 -4.56
C ILE A 124 -2.15 7.50 -5.93
N ARG A 125 -3.31 8.18 -6.07
CA ARG A 125 -4.08 8.25 -7.31
C ARG A 125 -4.19 9.69 -7.78
N ILE A 126 -4.09 9.87 -9.11
CA ILE A 126 -4.17 11.16 -9.78
C ILE A 126 -5.26 11.11 -10.86
N GLY A 127 -6.07 12.15 -10.96
CA GLY A 127 -7.12 12.26 -11.96
C GLY A 127 -8.38 11.43 -11.67
N GLY A 128 -8.47 10.82 -10.48
CA GLY A 128 -9.64 10.05 -10.07
C GLY A 128 -9.36 9.11 -8.90
N THR A 129 -10.38 8.32 -8.54
CA THR A 129 -10.33 7.39 -7.40
C THR A 129 -10.29 5.92 -7.81
N ALA A 130 -10.37 5.62 -9.12
CA ALA A 130 -10.32 4.25 -9.62
C ALA A 130 -8.93 3.62 -9.47
N LEU A 131 -8.85 2.29 -9.47
CA LEU A 131 -7.58 1.56 -9.43
C LEU A 131 -6.66 1.89 -10.61
N ALA A 132 -7.22 2.26 -11.76
CA ALA A 132 -6.46 2.68 -12.94
C ALA A 132 -5.76 4.04 -12.76
N ASN A 133 -6.18 4.85 -11.78
CA ASN A 133 -5.57 6.16 -11.50
C ASN A 133 -4.34 6.08 -10.58
N ARG A 134 -3.95 4.88 -10.12
CA ARG A 134 -2.79 4.69 -9.25
C ARG A 134 -1.49 4.98 -9.97
N VAL A 135 -0.70 5.88 -9.40
CA VAL A 135 0.62 6.27 -9.94
C VAL A 135 1.79 5.65 -9.18
N ILE A 136 1.57 5.29 -7.93
CA ILE A 136 2.54 4.56 -7.09
C ILE A 136 1.79 3.69 -6.09
N VAL A 137 2.27 2.45 -5.85
CA VAL A 137 1.62 1.46 -4.99
C VAL A 137 2.65 0.74 -4.15
N GLY A 138 2.53 0.82 -2.83
CA GLY A 138 3.23 -0.04 -1.88
C GLY A 138 2.33 -1.23 -1.50
N GLY A 139 2.70 -2.44 -1.90
CA GLY A 139 1.91 -3.65 -1.64
C GLY A 139 1.84 -4.01 -0.17
N GLY A 140 0.71 -4.54 0.29
CA GLY A 140 0.53 -5.10 1.63
C GLY A 140 1.10 -6.52 1.77
N GLY A 141 1.45 -6.92 2.98
CA GLY A 141 1.92 -8.28 3.28
C GLY A 141 0.78 -9.29 3.43
N GLY A 142 1.03 -10.56 3.19
CA GLY A 142 0.07 -11.65 3.44
C GLY A 142 -0.20 -11.87 4.92
N GLY A 143 -1.42 -12.28 5.26
CA GLY A 143 -1.81 -12.63 6.64
C GLY A 143 -1.19 -13.94 7.11
N ARG A 144 -1.11 -14.10 8.44
CA ARG A 144 -0.69 -15.35 9.09
C ARG A 144 -1.78 -16.42 8.92
N SER A 145 -1.38 -17.66 8.67
CA SER A 145 -2.30 -18.80 8.72
C SER A 145 -2.77 -19.11 10.15
N GLY A 146 -3.88 -19.78 10.29
CA GLY A 146 -4.34 -20.42 11.53
C GLY A 146 -3.69 -21.79 11.74
N GLY A 147 -3.64 -22.27 12.98
CA GLY A 147 -3.15 -23.59 13.34
C GLY A 147 -2.16 -23.58 14.50
N SER A 148 -1.86 -24.78 15.02
CA SER A 148 -0.92 -24.98 16.15
C SER A 148 0.54 -24.70 15.77
N SER A 149 0.89 -24.78 14.49
CA SER A 149 2.20 -24.39 13.97
C SER A 149 2.01 -23.13 13.10
N PRO A 150 2.34 -21.94 13.61
CA PRO A 150 2.10 -20.71 12.89
C PRO A 150 2.98 -20.62 11.66
N VAL A 151 2.35 -20.42 10.51
CA VAL A 151 3.00 -20.23 9.21
C VAL A 151 2.97 -18.75 8.86
N CYS A 152 4.09 -18.24 8.38
CA CYS A 152 4.22 -16.84 8.07
C CYS A 152 3.44 -16.44 6.81
N GLY A 153 2.95 -15.21 6.78
CA GLY A 153 2.44 -14.58 5.57
C GLY A 153 3.57 -14.18 4.62
N GLY A 154 3.30 -14.21 3.32
CA GLY A 154 4.24 -13.73 2.32
C GLY A 154 4.50 -12.23 2.45
N ALA A 155 5.76 -11.80 2.40
CA ALA A 155 6.12 -10.39 2.42
C ALA A 155 5.92 -9.76 1.03
N ALA A 156 5.46 -8.50 1.00
CA ALA A 156 5.49 -7.70 -0.22
C ALA A 156 6.90 -7.12 -0.42
N ASN A 157 7.31 -7.00 -1.67
CA ASN A 157 8.52 -6.27 -2.05
C ASN A 157 8.28 -5.42 -3.30
N CYS A 158 9.30 -4.66 -3.75
CA CYS A 158 9.11 -3.63 -4.77
C CYS A 158 8.71 -4.17 -6.16
N ASN A 159 9.03 -5.41 -6.47
CA ASN A 159 8.78 -5.99 -7.79
C ASN A 159 7.72 -7.10 -7.72
N ASN A 160 7.95 -8.13 -6.92
CA ASN A 160 7.06 -9.27 -6.76
C ASN A 160 6.94 -9.61 -5.29
N GLY A 161 5.75 -9.96 -4.82
CA GLY A 161 5.57 -10.44 -3.46
C GLY A 161 6.21 -11.82 -3.28
N ALA A 162 6.69 -12.10 -2.08
CA ALA A 162 7.16 -13.43 -1.71
C ALA A 162 5.97 -14.35 -1.40
N ALA A 163 6.13 -15.64 -1.65
CA ALA A 163 5.17 -16.65 -1.22
C ALA A 163 5.15 -16.77 0.31
N GLY A 164 4.03 -17.20 0.87
CA GLY A 164 3.93 -17.57 2.28
C GLY A 164 4.70 -18.86 2.57
N CYS A 165 5.05 -19.07 3.85
CA CYS A 165 5.75 -20.27 4.28
C CYS A 165 4.82 -21.49 4.24
N ASN A 166 5.40 -22.65 3.99
CA ASN A 166 4.69 -23.93 3.89
C ASN A 166 5.04 -24.84 5.06
N THR A 167 4.02 -25.26 5.84
CA THR A 167 4.19 -26.38 6.81
C THR A 167 3.14 -27.47 6.56
N TYR A 168 1.91 -27.07 6.31
CA TYR A 168 0.79 -27.88 5.79
C TYR A 168 0.26 -27.09 4.61
N GLY A 169 -0.35 -27.42 3.62
CA GLY A 169 -0.78 -26.60 2.48
C GLY A 169 0.26 -25.59 1.94
N GLN A 170 0.12 -25.13 0.75
CA GLN A 170 1.06 -24.16 0.17
C GLN A 170 0.64 -22.71 0.45
N GLY A 171 1.61 -21.84 0.70
CA GLY A 171 1.39 -20.41 0.76
C GLY A 171 0.95 -19.87 -0.60
N GLY A 172 0.11 -18.83 -0.62
CA GLY A 172 -0.20 -18.11 -1.84
C GLY A 172 1.03 -17.43 -2.43
N GLN A 173 1.06 -17.31 -3.75
CA GLN A 173 2.14 -16.64 -4.47
C GLN A 173 2.01 -15.13 -4.37
N GLY A 174 3.12 -14.41 -4.49
CA GLY A 174 3.11 -12.96 -4.55
C GLY A 174 2.49 -12.43 -5.84
N GLY A 175 1.78 -11.28 -5.75
CA GLY A 175 1.34 -10.53 -6.92
C GLY A 175 2.51 -9.85 -7.63
N THR A 176 2.34 -9.57 -8.91
CA THR A 176 3.32 -8.91 -9.77
C THR A 176 2.80 -7.57 -10.28
N GLN A 177 3.52 -6.94 -11.20
CA GLN A 177 3.07 -5.72 -11.89
C GLN A 177 2.02 -6.01 -12.99
N VAL A 178 1.85 -7.26 -13.38
CA VAL A 178 1.02 -7.66 -14.54
C VAL A 178 -0.01 -8.72 -14.22
N ALA A 179 0.10 -9.42 -13.08
CA ALA A 179 -0.81 -10.50 -12.70
C ALA A 179 -0.91 -10.67 -11.19
N GLY A 180 -2.07 -11.09 -10.71
CA GLY A 180 -2.25 -11.53 -9.33
C GLY A 180 -1.49 -12.82 -9.02
N GLY A 181 -1.08 -12.98 -7.77
CA GLY A 181 -0.46 -14.20 -7.30
C GLY A 181 -1.45 -15.38 -7.29
N ALA A 182 -1.01 -16.55 -7.67
CA ALA A 182 -1.82 -17.76 -7.57
C ALA A 182 -2.15 -18.09 -6.10
N GLY A 183 -3.36 -18.61 -5.86
CA GLY A 183 -3.72 -19.13 -4.54
C GLY A 183 -2.92 -20.37 -4.18
N GLY A 184 -2.67 -20.55 -2.88
CA GLY A 184 -2.01 -21.74 -2.37
C GLY A 184 -2.86 -23.00 -2.52
N THR A 185 -2.21 -24.13 -2.80
CA THR A 185 -2.89 -25.41 -2.87
C THR A 185 -3.18 -25.94 -1.46
N PRO A 186 -4.32 -26.64 -1.25
CA PRO A 186 -4.62 -27.24 0.04
C PRO A 186 -3.70 -28.42 0.31
N TRP A 187 -3.58 -28.82 1.58
CA TRP A 187 -2.92 -30.07 1.92
C TRP A 187 -3.71 -31.27 1.37
N ALA A 188 -2.99 -32.32 1.00
CA ALA A 188 -3.47 -33.51 0.28
C ALA A 188 -4.97 -33.83 0.48
N GLY A 189 -5.77 -33.59 -0.56
CA GLY A 189 -7.18 -33.99 -0.61
C GLY A 189 -8.18 -33.12 0.17
N THR A 190 -7.81 -31.98 0.70
CA THR A 190 -8.68 -31.09 1.48
C THR A 190 -9.00 -29.77 0.75
N PRO A 191 -10.04 -29.69 -0.09
CA PRO A 191 -10.47 -28.42 -0.67
C PRO A 191 -11.21 -27.53 0.38
N PRO A 192 -11.25 -26.19 0.16
CA PRO A 192 -10.66 -25.43 -0.93
C PRO A 192 -9.28 -24.85 -0.61
N GLY A 193 -8.41 -24.72 -1.63
CA GLY A 193 -7.21 -23.92 -1.56
C GLY A 193 -7.48 -22.41 -1.47
N GLY A 194 -6.44 -21.60 -1.36
CA GLY A 194 -6.55 -20.15 -1.41
C GLY A 194 -6.97 -19.65 -2.79
N SER A 195 -7.63 -18.48 -2.84
CA SER A 195 -7.98 -17.82 -4.09
C SER A 195 -6.80 -17.03 -4.67
N PRO A 196 -6.70 -16.86 -6.00
CA PRO A 196 -5.72 -15.98 -6.59
C PRO A 196 -5.99 -14.51 -6.22
N GLY A 197 -4.95 -13.70 -6.22
CA GLY A 197 -5.07 -12.25 -6.17
C GLY A 197 -5.56 -11.67 -7.49
N THR A 198 -6.09 -10.46 -7.44
CA THR A 198 -6.59 -9.72 -8.61
C THR A 198 -6.05 -8.30 -8.62
N LEU A 199 -6.42 -7.48 -9.61
CA LEU A 199 -6.07 -6.07 -9.66
C LEU A 199 -6.52 -5.37 -8.36
N GLY A 200 -5.58 -4.88 -7.58
CA GLY A 200 -5.81 -4.18 -6.31
C GLY A 200 -6.02 -5.09 -5.10
N ASN A 201 -6.49 -6.33 -5.26
CA ASN A 201 -6.98 -7.14 -4.15
C ASN A 201 -6.19 -8.44 -3.98
N GLY A 202 -5.85 -8.73 -2.73
CA GLY A 202 -5.31 -10.02 -2.32
C GLY A 202 -6.36 -11.12 -2.37
N GLY A 203 -5.94 -12.34 -2.63
CA GLY A 203 -6.77 -13.54 -2.64
C GLY A 203 -7.24 -13.93 -1.23
N GLN A 204 -8.39 -14.56 -1.14
CA GLN A 204 -8.90 -15.12 0.12
C GLN A 204 -8.12 -16.36 0.53
N ALA A 205 -8.00 -16.57 1.81
CA ALA A 205 -7.43 -17.78 2.38
C ALA A 205 -8.23 -19.04 2.02
N GLY A 206 -7.60 -20.20 1.97
CA GLY A 206 -8.27 -21.50 1.98
C GLY A 206 -8.78 -21.82 3.39
N LEU A 207 -9.90 -22.53 3.48
CA LEU A 207 -10.56 -22.89 4.73
C LEU A 207 -10.56 -24.40 4.95
N TRP A 208 -10.13 -24.83 6.13
CA TRP A 208 -10.33 -26.18 6.65
C TRP A 208 -10.76 -26.12 8.12
N GLN A 209 -11.38 -27.19 8.64
CA GLN A 209 -11.96 -27.22 10.00
C GLN A 209 -10.97 -26.87 11.12
N THR A 210 -9.73 -27.30 10.98
CA THR A 210 -8.68 -27.17 12.01
C THR A 210 -7.44 -26.40 11.53
N ALA A 211 -7.47 -25.88 10.29
CA ALA A 211 -6.40 -25.06 9.74
C ALA A 211 -6.98 -24.13 8.65
N SER A 212 -6.42 -22.97 8.50
CA SER A 212 -6.80 -22.05 7.43
C SER A 212 -5.58 -21.27 6.95
N GLY A 213 -5.46 -21.08 5.66
CA GLY A 213 -4.41 -20.25 5.08
C GLY A 213 -4.57 -18.78 5.48
N GLY A 214 -3.55 -17.98 5.32
CA GLY A 214 -3.64 -16.52 5.49
C GLY A 214 -4.14 -15.84 4.23
N GLY A 215 -4.83 -14.70 4.36
CA GLY A 215 -5.23 -13.88 3.22
C GLY A 215 -4.03 -13.26 2.49
N GLY A 216 -4.10 -13.11 1.17
CA GLY A 216 -3.07 -12.44 0.37
C GLY A 216 -3.01 -10.94 0.62
N GLY A 217 -1.85 -10.33 0.48
CA GLY A 217 -1.70 -8.87 0.57
C GLY A 217 -2.26 -8.14 -0.65
N GLY A 218 -2.76 -6.91 -0.47
CA GLY A 218 -3.13 -6.01 -1.56
C GLY A 218 -1.91 -5.51 -2.33
N GLY A 219 -2.09 -5.02 -3.55
CA GLY A 219 -0.97 -4.53 -4.38
C GLY A 219 -1.45 -3.88 -5.66
N TYR A 220 -0.54 -3.58 -6.59
CA TYR A 220 -0.98 -3.24 -7.96
C TYR A 220 -1.82 -4.41 -8.50
N TYR A 221 -1.25 -5.60 -8.49
CA TYR A 221 -2.00 -6.84 -8.36
C TYR A 221 -1.72 -7.45 -6.98
N GLY A 222 -2.74 -8.01 -6.36
CA GLY A 222 -2.60 -8.62 -5.03
C GLY A 222 -1.96 -10.00 -5.07
N GLY A 223 -1.41 -10.42 -3.92
CA GLY A 223 -0.94 -11.79 -3.71
C GLY A 223 -2.10 -12.77 -3.58
N GLY A 224 -1.86 -14.05 -3.87
CA GLY A 224 -2.81 -15.13 -3.60
C GLY A 224 -3.00 -15.39 -2.11
N GLY A 225 -4.17 -15.90 -1.73
CA GLY A 225 -4.40 -16.44 -0.40
C GLY A 225 -3.68 -17.77 -0.21
N GLY A 226 -3.27 -18.08 1.03
CA GLY A 226 -2.68 -19.37 1.37
C GLY A 226 -3.69 -20.52 1.29
N GLY A 227 -3.23 -21.72 0.96
CA GLY A 227 -3.97 -22.96 1.15
C GLY A 227 -4.14 -23.31 2.63
N ASN A 228 -4.92 -24.32 2.93
CA ASN A 228 -5.16 -24.84 4.29
C ASN A 228 -4.26 -26.02 4.63
#